data_75d7879a8f19e28d8a6f90b4ca975f09
#
_entry.id   75d7879a8f19e28d8a6f90b4ca975f09
#
_cell.length_a   1.000
_cell.length_b   1.000
_cell.length_c   1.000
_cell.angle_alpha   90.00
_cell.angle_beta   90.00
_cell.angle_gamma   90.00
#
_symmetry.space_group_name_H-M   'P 1'
#
loop_
_entity.id
_entity.type
_entity.pdbx_description
1 polymer ?
#
loop_
_entity_poly.entity_id
_entity_poly.type
_entity_poly.pdbx_seq_one_letter_code
_entity_poly.pdbx_strand_id
1 'polypeptide(L)'
;MSWCAFKPILMLACLGSGSAHAYCWHSAGAKHAIEPELLQAIADVESGQSADAMNYNKDGSHDIGLMQINSHHLPRLSAQGITEQRLLDEPCLSVEVGASVLADFIARYGYNWTAVGAYNAGNSPHRQAARLRYARKVWQRYQVFTQTR
;
A
#
# COMPACT_ATOMS: atom_id res chain seq x y z
N MET A 1 18.64 -58.25 -28.35
CA MET A 1 18.59 -57.67 -27.00
C MET A 1 18.69 -56.16 -27.12
N SER A 2 17.52 -55.49 -27.11
CA SER A 2 17.46 -54.02 -27.20
C SER A 2 17.17 -53.43 -25.82
N TRP A 3 18.11 -52.65 -25.32
CA TRP A 3 17.92 -51.89 -24.09
C TRP A 3 17.24 -50.57 -24.42
N CYS A 4 15.99 -50.43 -23.98
CA CYS A 4 15.29 -49.15 -23.96
C CYS A 4 15.81 -48.31 -22.79
N ALA A 5 16.53 -47.23 -23.12
CA ALA A 5 16.93 -46.20 -22.15
C ALA A 5 15.75 -45.29 -21.84
N PHE A 6 15.23 -45.40 -20.62
CA PHE A 6 14.28 -44.42 -20.08
C PHE A 6 15.01 -43.11 -19.74
N LYS A 7 14.67 -42.03 -20.44
CA LYS A 7 15.09 -40.68 -20.07
C LYS A 7 14.15 -40.14 -19.00
N PRO A 8 14.62 -39.68 -17.84
CA PRO A 8 13.78 -39.00 -16.88
C PRO A 8 13.37 -37.64 -17.41
N ILE A 9 12.06 -37.39 -17.52
CA ILE A 9 11.49 -36.09 -17.78
C ILE A 9 11.63 -35.28 -16.48
N LEU A 10 12.54 -34.32 -16.49
CA LEU A 10 12.69 -33.34 -15.42
C LEU A 10 11.50 -32.37 -15.46
N MET A 11 10.47 -32.62 -14.61
CA MET A 11 9.39 -31.66 -14.40
C MET A 11 9.97 -30.44 -13.67
N LEU A 12 10.16 -29.37 -14.40
CA LEU A 12 10.48 -28.05 -13.86
C LEU A 12 9.20 -27.50 -13.22
N ALA A 13 9.07 -27.66 -11.91
CA ALA A 13 8.02 -27.04 -11.13
C ALA A 13 8.26 -25.52 -11.15
N CYS A 14 7.52 -24.78 -11.99
CA CYS A 14 7.38 -23.34 -11.87
C CYS A 14 6.68 -23.05 -10.54
N LEU A 15 7.46 -22.80 -9.49
CA LEU A 15 6.96 -22.16 -8.29
C LEU A 15 6.54 -20.75 -8.69
N GLY A 16 5.27 -20.58 -9.01
CA GLY A 16 4.65 -19.28 -9.19
C GLY A 16 4.86 -18.50 -7.91
N SER A 17 5.63 -17.40 -7.98
CA SER A 17 5.74 -16.40 -6.94
C SER A 17 4.39 -15.70 -6.81
N GLY A 18 3.38 -16.42 -6.29
CA GLY A 18 2.05 -15.92 -5.99
C GLY A 18 2.14 -14.95 -4.82
N SER A 19 2.16 -13.70 -5.16
CA SER A 19 1.57 -12.56 -4.46
C SER A 19 1.50 -12.64 -2.92
N ALA A 20 2.64 -12.61 -2.22
CA ALA A 20 2.69 -12.31 -0.79
C ALA A 20 1.97 -10.97 -0.48
N HIS A 21 1.93 -10.05 -1.44
CA HIS A 21 1.28 -8.74 -1.34
C HIS A 21 -0.26 -8.83 -1.18
N ALA A 22 -0.94 -9.75 -1.86
CA ALA A 22 -2.40 -9.92 -1.73
C ALA A 22 -2.82 -10.29 -0.30
N TYR A 23 -1.97 -11.00 0.43
CA TYR A 23 -2.24 -11.42 1.79
C TYR A 23 -2.20 -10.26 2.80
N CYS A 24 -1.31 -9.29 2.61
CA CYS A 24 -1.15 -8.16 3.51
C CYS A 24 -2.34 -7.19 3.46
N TRP A 25 -2.97 -7.02 2.30
CA TRP A 25 -4.14 -6.14 2.14
C TRP A 25 -5.30 -6.58 3.03
N HIS A 26 -5.59 -7.88 3.04
CA HIS A 26 -6.68 -8.44 3.86
C HIS A 26 -6.40 -8.33 5.35
N SER A 27 -5.19 -8.63 5.82
CA SER A 27 -4.85 -8.57 7.24
C SER A 27 -4.87 -7.13 7.78
N ALA A 28 -4.27 -6.20 7.05
CA ALA A 28 -4.28 -4.79 7.43
C ALA A 28 -5.71 -4.20 7.35
N GLY A 29 -6.46 -4.54 6.30
CA GLY A 29 -7.83 -4.13 6.14
C GLY A 29 -8.73 -4.59 7.27
N ALA A 30 -8.64 -5.86 7.66
CA ALA A 30 -9.41 -6.42 8.77
C ALA A 30 -9.08 -5.73 10.11
N LYS A 31 -7.80 -5.44 10.37
CA LYS A 31 -7.35 -4.79 11.60
C LYS A 31 -7.89 -3.36 11.74
N HIS A 32 -8.02 -2.64 10.65
CA HIS A 32 -8.41 -1.23 10.64
C HIS A 32 -9.84 -1.00 10.13
N ALA A 33 -10.61 -2.05 9.86
CA ALA A 33 -11.95 -2.00 9.26
C ALA A 33 -11.97 -1.20 7.94
N ILE A 34 -10.97 -1.46 7.08
CA ILE A 34 -10.79 -0.85 5.76
C ILE A 34 -10.84 -1.95 4.70
N GLU A 35 -11.50 -1.69 3.59
CA GLU A 35 -11.57 -2.63 2.47
C GLU A 35 -10.17 -2.87 1.88
N PRO A 36 -9.75 -4.13 1.70
CA PRO A 36 -8.44 -4.46 1.13
C PRO A 36 -8.18 -3.80 -0.23
N GLU A 37 -9.20 -3.72 -1.07
CA GLU A 37 -9.13 -3.10 -2.39
C GLU A 37 -8.88 -1.59 -2.32
N LEU A 38 -9.36 -0.93 -1.27
CA LEU A 38 -9.09 0.49 -1.06
C LEU A 38 -7.62 0.72 -0.69
N LEU A 39 -7.04 -0.11 0.17
CA LEU A 39 -5.61 -0.06 0.49
C LEU A 39 -4.75 -0.32 -0.74
N GLN A 40 -5.13 -1.31 -1.55
CA GLN A 40 -4.46 -1.63 -2.80
C GLN A 40 -4.54 -0.48 -3.81
N ALA A 41 -5.69 0.17 -3.93
CA ALA A 41 -5.88 1.33 -4.79
C ALA A 41 -5.02 2.53 -4.36
N ILE A 42 -4.89 2.76 -3.05
CA ILE A 42 -3.99 3.79 -2.51
C ILE A 42 -2.55 3.47 -2.88
N ALA A 43 -2.05 2.26 -2.62
CA ALA A 43 -0.70 1.87 -2.96
C ALA A 43 -0.39 2.02 -4.45
N ASP A 44 -1.36 1.69 -5.31
CA ASP A 44 -1.22 1.85 -6.75
C ASP A 44 -1.07 3.33 -7.16
N VAL A 45 -1.86 4.22 -6.56
CA VAL A 45 -1.77 5.67 -6.79
C VAL A 45 -0.48 6.26 -6.21
N GLU A 46 -0.03 5.79 -5.04
CA GLU A 46 1.12 6.32 -4.33
C GLU A 46 2.46 5.93 -4.96
N SER A 47 2.64 4.66 -5.25
CA SER A 47 3.94 4.12 -5.67
C SER A 47 3.89 3.26 -6.94
N GLY A 48 2.71 3.05 -7.54
CA GLY A 48 2.53 2.03 -8.56
C GLY A 48 2.80 0.62 -8.00
N GLN A 49 2.56 0.42 -6.71
CA GLN A 49 2.85 -0.81 -5.97
C GLN A 49 4.36 -1.15 -5.87
N SER A 50 5.23 -0.14 -5.94
CA SER A 50 6.68 -0.30 -5.75
C SER A 50 7.04 -0.22 -4.27
N ALA A 51 7.60 -1.30 -3.72
CA ALA A 51 7.96 -1.38 -2.30
C ALA A 51 9.13 -0.47 -1.92
N ASP A 52 10.02 -0.18 -2.84
CA ASP A 52 11.23 0.61 -2.68
C ASP A 52 11.10 2.08 -3.15
N ALA A 53 9.87 2.52 -3.45
CA ALA A 53 9.64 3.87 -3.92
C ALA A 53 10.02 4.93 -2.86
N MET A 54 10.73 5.97 -3.31
CA MET A 54 11.11 7.14 -2.50
C MET A 54 10.83 8.41 -3.28
N ASN A 55 10.08 9.34 -2.70
CA ASN A 55 9.80 10.65 -3.29
C ASN A 55 10.17 11.77 -2.32
N TYR A 56 10.91 12.75 -2.79
CA TYR A 56 11.38 13.88 -1.99
C TYR A 56 10.53 15.12 -2.23
N ASN A 57 10.07 15.74 -1.15
CA ASN A 57 9.19 16.90 -1.16
C ASN A 57 9.99 18.21 -1.05
N LYS A 58 9.40 19.31 -1.50
CA LYS A 58 10.05 20.64 -1.47
C LYS A 58 10.29 21.17 -0.06
N ASP A 59 9.53 20.70 0.93
CA ASP A 59 9.64 21.07 2.34
C ASP A 59 10.71 20.29 3.11
N GLY A 60 11.47 19.43 2.41
CA GLY A 60 12.50 18.58 2.99
C GLY A 60 11.99 17.25 3.54
N SER A 61 10.67 17.03 3.56
CA SER A 61 10.11 15.71 3.85
C SER A 61 10.27 14.76 2.67
N HIS A 62 10.06 13.48 2.91
CA HIS A 62 10.02 12.49 1.84
C HIS A 62 8.99 11.39 2.16
N ASP A 63 8.56 10.69 1.12
CA ASP A 63 7.55 9.67 1.18
C ASP A 63 8.18 8.31 0.89
N ILE A 64 7.87 7.30 1.72
CA ILE A 64 8.64 6.08 1.88
C ILE A 64 7.81 4.87 1.51
N GLY A 65 8.33 4.06 0.59
CA GLY A 65 7.89 2.70 0.30
C GLY A 65 6.54 2.58 -0.37
N LEU A 66 5.97 1.39 -0.28
CA LEU A 66 4.75 0.98 -0.99
C LEU A 66 3.56 1.92 -0.78
N MET A 67 3.34 2.38 0.45
CA MET A 67 2.24 3.25 0.85
C MET A 67 2.63 4.72 0.94
N GLN A 68 3.86 5.10 0.55
CA GLN A 68 4.38 6.46 0.57
C GLN A 68 4.17 7.16 1.92
N ILE A 69 4.65 6.50 2.98
CA ILE A 69 4.56 7.03 4.34
C ILE A 69 5.48 8.24 4.47
N ASN A 70 4.91 9.41 4.77
CA ASN A 70 5.69 10.63 4.90
C ASN A 70 6.62 10.58 6.12
N SER A 71 7.85 11.07 5.94
CA SER A 71 8.91 11.09 6.96
C SER A 71 8.51 11.83 8.24
N HIS A 72 7.51 12.73 8.21
CA HIS A 72 6.95 13.35 9.41
C HIS A 72 6.33 12.35 10.40
N HIS A 73 5.97 11.15 9.94
CA HIS A 73 5.50 10.07 10.83
C HIS A 73 6.63 9.33 11.55
N LEU A 74 7.88 9.42 11.08
CA LEU A 74 9.02 8.66 11.62
C LEU A 74 9.25 8.85 13.13
N PRO A 75 9.14 10.07 13.72
CA PRO A 75 9.32 10.21 15.18
C PRO A 75 8.34 9.36 15.98
N ARG A 76 7.07 9.30 15.57
CA ARG A 76 6.05 8.46 16.20
C ARG A 76 6.28 6.96 15.92
N LEU A 77 6.66 6.62 14.71
CA LEU A 77 6.90 5.25 14.29
C LEU A 77 8.15 4.65 14.94
N SER A 78 9.21 5.45 15.11
CA SER A 78 10.44 5.02 15.76
C SER A 78 10.21 4.56 17.20
N ALA A 79 9.29 5.18 17.93
CA ALA A 79 8.90 4.76 19.27
C ALA A 79 8.28 3.34 19.28
N GLN A 80 7.82 2.84 18.13
CA GLN A 80 7.28 1.50 17.93
C GLN A 80 8.30 0.55 17.25
N GLY A 81 9.57 0.98 17.13
CA GLY A 81 10.62 0.22 16.45
C GLY A 81 10.46 0.18 14.92
N ILE A 82 9.63 1.05 14.33
CA ILE A 82 9.42 1.15 12.89
C ILE A 82 10.35 2.23 12.33
N THR A 83 11.32 1.80 11.52
CA THR A 83 12.29 2.66 10.85
C THR A 83 11.96 2.85 9.38
N GLU A 84 12.56 3.86 8.76
CA GLU A 84 12.49 4.07 7.30
C GLU A 84 12.92 2.83 6.52
N GLN A 85 14.05 2.22 6.91
CA GLN A 85 14.56 1.01 6.26
C GLN A 85 13.55 -0.14 6.33
N ARG A 86 12.89 -0.32 7.47
CA ARG A 86 11.86 -1.34 7.61
C ARG A 86 10.64 -1.08 6.74
N LEU A 87 10.25 0.19 6.53
CA LEU A 87 9.15 0.54 5.62
C LEU A 87 9.46 0.19 4.16
N LEU A 88 10.74 0.22 3.76
CA LEU A 88 11.21 -0.17 2.43
C LEU A 88 11.34 -1.70 2.30
N ASP A 89 11.91 -2.35 3.31
CA ASP A 89 12.23 -3.79 3.25
C ASP A 89 11.01 -4.69 3.54
N GLU A 90 10.02 -4.17 4.29
CA GLU A 90 8.86 -4.91 4.74
C GLU A 90 7.57 -4.33 4.14
N PRO A 91 7.17 -4.71 2.91
CA PRO A 91 5.96 -4.17 2.26
C PRO A 91 4.69 -4.32 3.10
N CYS A 92 4.55 -5.44 3.83
CA CYS A 92 3.41 -5.66 4.72
C CYS A 92 3.38 -4.67 5.89
N LEU A 93 4.53 -4.28 6.41
CA LEU A 93 4.62 -3.23 7.43
C LEU A 93 4.22 -1.87 6.84
N SER A 94 4.65 -1.56 5.62
CA SER A 94 4.22 -0.35 4.92
C SER A 94 2.70 -0.30 4.76
N VAL A 95 2.06 -1.41 4.36
CA VAL A 95 0.59 -1.52 4.25
C VAL A 95 -0.08 -1.29 5.61
N GLU A 96 0.41 -1.92 6.66
CA GLU A 96 -0.12 -1.78 8.01
C GLU A 96 -0.05 -0.33 8.51
N VAL A 97 1.10 0.33 8.33
CA VAL A 97 1.28 1.75 8.69
C VAL A 97 0.38 2.65 7.85
N GLY A 98 0.29 2.41 6.54
CA GLY A 98 -0.62 3.17 5.66
C GLY A 98 -2.09 3.02 6.05
N ALA A 99 -2.52 1.79 6.39
CA ALA A 99 -3.86 1.54 6.88
C ALA A 99 -4.14 2.28 8.20
N SER A 100 -3.17 2.32 9.12
CA SER A 100 -3.26 3.09 10.36
C SER A 100 -3.40 4.59 10.10
N VAL A 101 -2.61 5.15 9.18
CA VAL A 101 -2.70 6.56 8.79
C VAL A 101 -4.08 6.87 8.18
N LEU A 102 -4.59 6.01 7.31
CA LEU A 102 -5.93 6.19 6.75
C LEU A 102 -7.00 6.08 7.83
N ALA A 103 -6.86 5.16 8.79
CA ALA A 103 -7.79 5.02 9.91
C ALA A 103 -7.87 6.29 10.77
N ASP A 104 -6.76 6.98 11.00
CA ASP A 104 -6.75 8.27 11.70
C ASP A 104 -7.58 9.33 10.94
N PHE A 105 -7.53 9.37 9.62
CA PHE A 105 -8.37 10.25 8.82
C PHE A 105 -9.83 9.81 8.80
N ILE A 106 -10.11 8.52 8.77
CA ILE A 106 -11.47 7.97 8.88
C ILE A 106 -12.10 8.33 10.23
N ALA A 107 -11.34 8.25 11.31
CA ALA A 107 -11.81 8.67 12.64
C ALA A 107 -12.19 10.16 12.67
N ARG A 108 -11.52 11.00 11.89
CA ARG A 108 -11.77 12.44 11.82
C ARG A 108 -12.92 12.82 10.89
N TYR A 109 -13.02 12.21 9.73
CA TYR A 109 -13.92 12.62 8.64
C TYR A 109 -15.07 11.62 8.40
N GLY A 110 -15.05 10.45 9.05
CA GLY A 110 -15.89 9.31 8.70
C GLY A 110 -15.30 8.48 7.57
N TYR A 111 -15.86 7.30 7.34
CA TYR A 111 -15.46 6.40 6.24
C TYR A 111 -16.00 6.94 4.91
N ASN A 112 -15.28 7.85 4.30
CA ASN A 112 -15.69 8.52 3.07
C ASN A 112 -14.50 9.02 2.24
N TRP A 113 -14.77 9.53 1.05
CA TRP A 113 -13.75 9.99 0.11
C TRP A 113 -12.99 11.25 0.58
N THR A 114 -13.51 11.99 1.56
CA THR A 114 -12.77 13.08 2.20
C THR A 114 -11.62 12.53 3.03
N ALA A 115 -11.84 11.45 3.79
CA ALA A 115 -10.79 10.78 4.53
C ALA A 115 -9.72 10.21 3.60
N VAL A 116 -10.12 9.56 2.51
CA VAL A 116 -9.19 9.07 1.47
C VAL A 116 -8.38 10.22 0.88
N GLY A 117 -9.03 11.34 0.55
CA GLY A 117 -8.35 12.53 0.04
C GLY A 117 -7.35 13.12 1.02
N ALA A 118 -7.66 13.07 2.31
CA ALA A 118 -6.80 13.58 3.38
C ALA A 118 -5.52 12.73 3.57
N TYR A 119 -5.53 11.46 3.17
CA TYR A 119 -4.34 10.61 3.20
C TYR A 119 -3.15 11.29 2.51
N ASN A 120 -3.37 11.85 1.34
CA ASN A 120 -2.34 12.58 0.59
C ASN A 120 -2.30 14.10 0.91
N ALA A 121 -3.46 14.74 1.02
CA ALA A 121 -3.54 16.20 1.09
C ALA A 121 -3.59 16.76 2.53
N GLY A 122 -3.73 15.89 3.54
CA GLY A 122 -3.79 16.32 4.93
C GLY A 122 -5.06 17.06 5.32
N ASN A 123 -5.02 17.69 6.51
CA ASN A 123 -6.17 18.28 7.18
C ASN A 123 -6.44 19.75 6.88
N SER A 124 -5.51 20.48 6.24
CA SER A 124 -5.63 21.91 6.05
C SER A 124 -6.94 22.26 5.32
N PRO A 125 -7.75 23.23 5.81
CA PRO A 125 -8.99 23.65 5.16
C PRO A 125 -8.77 24.11 3.71
N HIS A 126 -7.61 24.70 3.43
CA HIS A 126 -7.28 25.21 2.10
C HIS A 126 -6.91 24.12 1.08
N ARG A 127 -6.83 22.85 1.51
CA ARG A 127 -6.44 21.72 0.66
C ARG A 127 -7.62 20.88 0.16
N GLN A 128 -8.84 21.37 0.28
CA GLN A 128 -10.03 20.61 -0.14
C GLN A 128 -9.98 20.19 -1.61
N ALA A 129 -9.58 21.08 -2.52
CA ALA A 129 -9.45 20.75 -3.93
C ALA A 129 -8.39 19.65 -4.18
N ALA A 130 -7.29 19.65 -3.41
CA ALA A 130 -6.27 18.61 -3.50
C ALA A 130 -6.81 17.27 -3.00
N ARG A 131 -7.56 17.24 -1.88
CA ARG A 131 -8.25 16.03 -1.39
C ARG A 131 -9.16 15.43 -2.44
N LEU A 132 -9.98 16.23 -3.09
CA LEU A 132 -10.91 15.78 -4.12
C LEU A 132 -10.19 15.21 -5.35
N ARG A 133 -9.11 15.86 -5.80
CA ARG A 133 -8.32 15.34 -6.92
C ARG A 133 -7.68 13.99 -6.61
N TYR A 134 -7.10 13.85 -5.42
CA TYR A 134 -6.49 12.60 -4.99
C TYR A 134 -7.55 11.50 -4.82
N ALA A 135 -8.63 11.77 -4.10
CA ALA A 135 -9.73 10.83 -3.91
C ALA A 135 -10.27 10.29 -5.24
N ARG A 136 -10.38 11.15 -6.26
CA ARG A 136 -10.82 10.72 -7.61
C ARG A 136 -9.84 9.74 -8.25
N LYS A 137 -8.53 9.95 -8.10
CA LYS A 137 -7.52 9.00 -8.61
C LYS A 137 -7.64 7.63 -7.92
N VAL A 138 -7.77 7.65 -6.59
CA VAL A 138 -7.94 6.40 -5.82
C VAL A 138 -9.25 5.71 -6.20
N TRP A 139 -10.36 6.44 -6.35
CA TRP A 139 -11.63 5.88 -6.80
C TRP A 139 -11.52 5.13 -8.14
N GLN A 140 -10.83 5.70 -9.12
CA GLN A 140 -10.63 5.06 -10.42
C GLN A 140 -9.87 3.72 -10.28
N ARG A 141 -8.86 3.66 -9.42
CA ARG A 141 -8.11 2.43 -9.16
C ARG A 141 -8.92 1.43 -8.33
N TYR A 142 -9.63 1.90 -7.33
CA TYR A 142 -10.51 1.07 -6.50
C TYR A 142 -11.56 0.33 -7.34
N GLN A 143 -12.17 1.00 -8.32
CA GLN A 143 -13.11 0.35 -9.24
C GLN A 143 -12.47 -0.81 -10.02
N VAL A 144 -11.21 -0.67 -10.45
CA VAL A 144 -10.48 -1.75 -11.14
C VAL A 144 -10.33 -2.97 -10.23
N PHE A 145 -9.88 -2.75 -8.98
CA PHE A 145 -9.64 -3.86 -8.04
C PHE A 145 -10.92 -4.54 -7.56
N THR A 146 -12.04 -3.83 -7.49
CA THR A 146 -13.34 -4.42 -7.12
C THR A 146 -14.02 -5.20 -8.25
N GLN A 147 -13.71 -4.91 -9.52
CA GLN A 147 -14.27 -5.61 -10.67
C GLN A 147 -13.56 -6.93 -11.00
N THR A 148 -12.38 -7.17 -10.45
CA THR A 148 -11.57 -8.37 -10.70
C THR A 148 -11.80 -9.51 -9.70
N ARG A 149 -12.84 -9.41 -8.89
CA ARG A 149 -13.29 -10.47 -7.96
C ARG A 149 -14.08 -11.59 -8.63
#